data_3bf479bb9a1ac8e787c76fc56d885bba
#
_entry.id   3bf479bb9a1ac8e787c76fc56d885bba
#
_cell.length_a   1.000
_cell.length_b   1.000
_cell.length_c   1.000
_cell.angle_alpha   90.00
_cell.angle_beta   90.00
_cell.angle_gamma   90.00
#
_symmetry.space_group_name_H-M   'P 1'
#
loop_
_entity.id
_entity.type
_entity.pdbx_description
1 polymer ?
#
loop_
_entity_poly.entity_id
_entity_poly.type
_entity_poly.pdbx_seq_one_letter_code
_entity_poly.pdbx_strand_id
1 'polypeptide(L)'
;MLDKTVPFAKLKMLRKAGTPASDYPLPEGFKFVFYEDGNETDWARIETSVAEFDSEFAALLTFKEEFNPDVNAEELRRRMFFIENEGGEKIATATAWWSYIEDERHAWLHWVSVDPKYQGLGLGKALTSHVTHLLLEIEGDVDFYLSTQTWSYKAINIYKQFGFQPTDDKRLYPGKIKRHYKKAMKILDKLEKKRQK
;
A
#
# COMPACT_ATOMS: atom_id res chain seq x y z
N MET A 1 -11.32 1.79 1.37
CA MET A 1 -12.26 1.60 0.23
C MET A 1 -11.94 2.59 -0.86
N LEU A 2 -11.89 2.14 -2.09
CA LEU A 2 -11.72 2.98 -3.27
C LEU A 2 -12.94 3.86 -3.50
N ASP A 3 -12.71 5.14 -3.79
CA ASP A 3 -13.77 6.06 -4.20
C ASP A 3 -13.82 6.13 -5.74
N LYS A 4 -14.57 5.21 -6.34
CA LYS A 4 -14.72 5.11 -7.81
C LYS A 4 -15.56 6.26 -8.41
N THR A 5 -16.09 7.18 -7.60
CA THR A 5 -16.74 8.41 -8.10
C THR A 5 -15.71 9.46 -8.53
N VAL A 6 -14.48 9.34 -8.07
CA VAL A 6 -13.35 10.18 -8.48
C VAL A 6 -12.80 9.69 -9.82
N PRO A 7 -12.43 10.58 -10.77
CA PRO A 7 -11.80 10.16 -12.02
C PRO A 7 -10.50 9.38 -11.77
N PHE A 8 -10.32 8.27 -12.48
CA PHE A 8 -9.15 7.41 -12.33
C PHE A 8 -7.87 8.02 -12.94
N ALA A 9 -6.79 8.00 -12.17
CA ALA A 9 -5.43 8.19 -12.66
C ALA A 9 -4.44 7.45 -11.76
N LYS A 10 -3.49 6.72 -12.36
CA LYS A 10 -2.38 6.08 -11.63
C LYS A 10 -1.44 7.15 -11.06
N LEU A 11 -0.89 6.91 -9.90
CA LEU A 11 0.10 7.76 -9.24
C LEU A 11 1.20 6.89 -8.63
N LYS A 12 2.44 7.33 -8.81
CA LYS A 12 3.58 6.78 -8.10
C LYS A 12 4.02 7.78 -7.04
N MET A 13 4.44 7.27 -5.90
CA MET A 13 4.97 8.12 -4.83
C MET A 13 6.33 7.59 -4.41
N LEU A 14 7.17 8.49 -3.92
CA LEU A 14 8.54 8.26 -3.52
C LEU A 14 8.77 8.87 -2.14
N ARG A 15 9.36 8.08 -1.24
CA ARG A 15 9.95 8.52 0.01
C ARG A 15 11.47 8.45 -0.14
N LYS A 16 12.13 9.58 -0.02
CA LYS A 16 13.59 9.69 -0.18
C LYS A 16 14.32 9.09 1.01
N ALA A 17 15.49 8.52 0.74
CA ALA A 17 16.48 8.19 1.77
C ALA A 17 16.74 9.40 2.66
N GLY A 18 17.04 9.19 3.95
CA GLY A 18 17.23 10.23 4.95
C GLY A 18 15.93 10.89 5.43
N THR A 19 14.76 10.50 4.94
CA THR A 19 13.48 10.99 5.50
C THR A 19 13.25 10.35 6.88
N PRO A 20 13.00 11.14 7.96
CA PRO A 20 12.71 10.56 9.26
C PRO A 20 11.48 9.66 9.22
N ALA A 21 11.57 8.47 9.83
CA ALA A 21 10.41 7.62 10.02
C ALA A 21 9.51 8.19 11.12
N SER A 22 8.21 8.15 10.91
CA SER A 22 7.21 8.59 11.88
C SER A 22 6.59 7.38 12.55
N ASP A 23 6.49 7.42 13.88
CA ASP A 23 5.80 6.40 14.66
C ASP A 23 4.30 6.67 14.72
N TYR A 24 3.52 5.64 14.51
CA TYR A 24 2.09 5.67 14.77
C TYR A 24 1.68 4.33 15.42
N PRO A 25 1.29 4.35 16.71
CA PRO A 25 1.00 3.12 17.43
C PRO A 25 -0.24 2.42 16.88
N LEU A 26 -0.24 1.10 16.97
CA LEU A 26 -1.43 0.31 16.72
C LEU A 26 -2.45 0.56 17.85
N PRO A 27 -3.74 0.83 17.55
CA PRO A 27 -4.77 0.97 18.57
C PRO A 27 -4.91 -0.30 19.43
N GLU A 28 -5.41 -0.11 20.67
CA GLU A 28 -5.71 -1.23 21.58
C GLU A 28 -6.74 -2.17 20.94
N GLY A 29 -6.64 -3.46 21.25
CA GLY A 29 -7.51 -4.51 20.68
C GLY A 29 -7.06 -5.05 19.34
N PHE A 30 -5.89 -4.61 18.83
CA PHE A 30 -5.31 -5.07 17.58
C PHE A 30 -3.84 -5.47 17.77
N LYS A 31 -3.37 -6.40 16.94
CA LYS A 31 -1.95 -6.79 16.90
C LYS A 31 -1.47 -6.98 15.47
N PHE A 32 -0.17 -6.78 15.24
CA PHE A 32 0.47 -7.18 14.00
C PHE A 32 0.81 -8.66 14.03
N VAL A 33 0.53 -9.37 12.94
CA VAL A 33 0.91 -10.76 12.71
C VAL A 33 1.52 -10.90 11.33
N PHE A 34 2.64 -11.63 11.23
CA PHE A 34 3.27 -11.89 9.94
C PHE A 34 2.51 -12.96 9.15
N TYR A 35 2.77 -12.98 7.84
CA TYR A 35 2.21 -13.97 6.94
C TYR A 35 2.62 -15.39 7.32
N GLU A 36 1.68 -16.28 7.30
CA GLU A 36 1.85 -17.73 7.36
C GLU A 36 1.17 -18.37 6.16
N ASP A 37 1.61 -19.56 5.74
CA ASP A 37 1.05 -20.27 4.60
C ASP A 37 -0.46 -20.48 4.80
N GLY A 38 -1.26 -20.16 3.80
CA GLY A 38 -2.72 -20.15 3.87
C GLY A 38 -3.34 -18.75 4.07
N ASN A 39 -2.56 -17.75 4.49
CA ASN A 39 -3.05 -16.38 4.69
C ASN A 39 -3.28 -15.62 3.36
N GLU A 40 -2.92 -16.18 2.21
CA GLU A 40 -3.31 -15.64 0.91
C GLU A 40 -4.83 -15.50 0.76
N THR A 41 -5.61 -16.34 1.44
CA THR A 41 -7.07 -16.23 1.47
C THR A 41 -7.53 -15.02 2.28
N ASP A 42 -6.88 -14.71 3.40
CA ASP A 42 -7.13 -13.48 4.17
C ASP A 42 -6.77 -12.24 3.36
N TRP A 43 -5.61 -12.26 2.67
CA TRP A 43 -5.20 -11.19 1.80
C TRP A 43 -6.23 -10.95 0.68
N ALA A 44 -6.65 -12.00 0.00
CA ALA A 44 -7.63 -11.92 -1.09
C ALA A 44 -8.98 -11.37 -0.61
N ARG A 45 -9.45 -11.80 0.57
CA ARG A 45 -10.67 -11.30 1.19
C ARG A 45 -10.56 -9.80 1.53
N ILE A 46 -9.44 -9.37 2.11
CA ILE A 46 -9.21 -7.96 2.46
C ILE A 46 -9.18 -7.09 1.20
N GLU A 47 -8.41 -7.48 0.17
CA GLU A 47 -8.26 -6.71 -1.07
C GLU A 47 -9.58 -6.64 -1.87
N THR A 48 -10.37 -7.72 -1.84
CA THR A 48 -11.71 -7.72 -2.43
C THR A 48 -12.68 -6.81 -1.65
N SER A 49 -12.58 -6.79 -0.31
CA SER A 49 -13.43 -5.95 0.53
C SER A 49 -13.27 -4.45 0.27
N VAL A 50 -12.07 -4.01 -0.14
CA VAL A 50 -11.78 -2.62 -0.51
C VAL A 50 -12.08 -2.31 -1.98
N ALA A 51 -12.58 -3.30 -2.74
CA ALA A 51 -12.94 -3.21 -4.16
C ALA A 51 -11.74 -3.02 -5.11
N GLU A 52 -10.55 -3.52 -4.73
CA GLU A 52 -9.42 -3.65 -5.67
C GLU A 52 -9.67 -4.79 -6.67
N PHE A 53 -10.34 -5.85 -6.24
CA PHE A 53 -10.75 -6.98 -7.07
C PHE A 53 -12.26 -7.18 -7.04
N ASP A 54 -12.79 -7.74 -8.13
CA ASP A 54 -14.21 -8.07 -8.25
C ASP A 54 -14.55 -9.41 -7.57
N SER A 55 -13.54 -10.24 -7.24
CA SER A 55 -13.70 -11.50 -6.52
C SER A 55 -12.40 -11.92 -5.82
N GLU A 56 -12.54 -12.72 -4.76
CA GLU A 56 -11.40 -13.32 -4.06
C GLU A 56 -10.58 -14.24 -4.96
N PHE A 57 -11.24 -14.91 -5.92
CA PHE A 57 -10.54 -15.74 -6.90
C PHE A 57 -9.58 -14.90 -7.78
N ALA A 58 -10.04 -13.74 -8.27
CA ALA A 58 -9.18 -12.82 -9.03
C ALA A 58 -8.03 -12.28 -8.17
N ALA A 59 -8.30 -11.98 -6.90
CA ALA A 59 -7.30 -11.57 -5.95
C ALA A 59 -6.24 -12.66 -5.70
N LEU A 60 -6.65 -13.93 -5.53
CA LEU A 60 -5.73 -15.06 -5.35
C LEU A 60 -4.83 -15.31 -6.58
N LEU A 61 -5.38 -15.16 -7.79
CA LEU A 61 -4.55 -15.23 -9.00
C LEU A 61 -3.48 -14.14 -9.03
N THR A 62 -3.87 -12.91 -8.70
CA THR A 62 -2.92 -11.79 -8.62
C THR A 62 -1.90 -12.01 -7.50
N PHE A 63 -2.32 -12.51 -6.34
CA PHE A 63 -1.40 -12.86 -5.25
C PHE A 63 -0.31 -13.82 -5.73
N LYS A 64 -0.70 -14.88 -6.43
CA LYS A 64 0.23 -15.87 -6.97
C LYS A 64 1.18 -15.27 -8.01
N GLU A 65 0.68 -14.40 -8.89
CA GLU A 65 1.48 -13.74 -9.92
C GLU A 65 2.47 -12.71 -9.33
N GLU A 66 2.02 -11.89 -8.39
CA GLU A 66 2.81 -10.79 -7.81
C GLU A 66 3.87 -11.30 -6.81
N PHE A 67 3.50 -12.23 -5.95
CA PHE A 67 4.35 -12.67 -4.86
C PHE A 67 5.07 -13.98 -5.14
N ASN A 68 4.55 -14.81 -6.05
CA ASN A 68 5.11 -16.12 -6.39
C ASN A 68 5.50 -16.93 -5.14
N PRO A 69 4.53 -17.35 -4.30
CA PRO A 69 4.80 -17.97 -3.01
C PRO A 69 5.61 -19.27 -3.10
N ASP A 70 5.51 -19.99 -4.22
CA ASP A 70 6.31 -21.20 -4.47
C ASP A 70 7.82 -20.92 -4.47
N VAL A 71 8.24 -19.69 -4.75
CA VAL A 71 9.64 -19.27 -4.81
C VAL A 71 10.00 -18.36 -3.63
N ASN A 72 9.08 -17.51 -3.20
CA ASN A 72 9.32 -16.42 -2.26
C ASN A 72 8.69 -16.64 -0.88
N ALA A 73 8.40 -17.89 -0.47
CA ALA A 73 7.72 -18.18 0.79
C ALA A 73 8.39 -17.51 2.01
N GLU A 74 9.73 -17.59 2.12
CA GLU A 74 10.46 -16.98 3.22
C GLU A 74 10.40 -15.45 3.19
N GLU A 75 10.45 -14.85 1.99
CA GLU A 75 10.31 -13.42 1.85
C GLU A 75 8.90 -12.96 2.25
N LEU A 76 7.86 -13.71 1.90
CA LEU A 76 6.49 -13.43 2.33
C LEU A 76 6.36 -13.45 3.85
N ARG A 77 6.89 -14.49 4.53
CA ARG A 77 6.80 -14.61 5.98
C ARG A 77 7.50 -13.51 6.76
N ARG A 78 8.49 -12.83 6.20
CA ARG A 78 9.20 -11.73 6.85
C ARG A 78 8.82 -10.33 6.36
N ARG A 79 8.04 -10.22 5.29
CA ARG A 79 7.74 -8.94 4.61
C ARG A 79 6.26 -8.60 4.56
N MET A 80 5.38 -9.59 4.51
CA MET A 80 3.94 -9.39 4.54
C MET A 80 3.43 -9.56 5.96
N PHE A 81 2.54 -8.68 6.37
CA PHE A 81 1.91 -8.75 7.67
C PHE A 81 0.46 -8.27 7.61
N PHE A 82 -0.27 -8.64 8.63
CA PHE A 82 -1.68 -8.28 8.82
C PHE A 82 -1.86 -7.56 10.14
N ILE A 83 -2.98 -6.86 10.27
CA ILE A 83 -3.54 -6.51 11.57
C ILE A 83 -4.64 -7.52 11.86
N GLU A 84 -4.54 -8.14 13.03
CA GLU A 84 -5.52 -9.07 13.57
C GLU A 84 -6.28 -8.40 14.73
N ASN A 85 -7.61 -8.59 14.77
CA ASN A 85 -8.46 -8.12 15.87
C ASN A 85 -8.47 -9.13 17.04
N GLU A 86 -9.13 -8.80 18.14
CA GLU A 86 -9.25 -9.67 19.33
C GLU A 86 -9.89 -11.03 19.02
N GLY A 87 -10.72 -11.11 17.99
CA GLY A 87 -11.37 -12.35 17.56
C GLY A 87 -10.48 -13.25 16.69
N GLY A 88 -9.23 -12.85 16.41
CA GLY A 88 -8.31 -13.60 15.52
C GLY A 88 -8.55 -13.40 14.04
N GLU A 89 -9.41 -12.44 13.64
CA GLU A 89 -9.66 -12.12 12.24
C GLU A 89 -8.61 -11.14 11.72
N LYS A 90 -7.98 -11.44 10.59
CA LYS A 90 -7.09 -10.53 9.88
C LYS A 90 -7.91 -9.51 9.10
N ILE A 91 -7.77 -8.23 9.44
CA ILE A 91 -8.64 -7.15 8.97
C ILE A 91 -7.93 -6.08 8.16
N ALA A 92 -6.63 -6.18 8.06
CA ALA A 92 -5.80 -5.25 7.28
C ALA A 92 -4.50 -5.93 6.87
N THR A 93 -3.87 -5.47 5.79
CA THR A 93 -2.61 -6.02 5.28
C THR A 93 -1.70 -4.92 4.74
N ALA A 94 -0.39 -5.17 4.78
CA ALA A 94 0.65 -4.41 4.09
C ALA A 94 1.86 -5.29 3.82
N THR A 95 2.65 -4.97 2.79
CA THR A 95 3.84 -5.73 2.43
C THR A 95 5.03 -4.81 2.17
N ALA A 96 6.16 -5.08 2.84
CA ALA A 96 7.46 -4.48 2.60
C ALA A 96 8.16 -5.21 1.44
N TRP A 97 7.78 -4.92 0.21
CA TRP A 97 8.19 -5.70 -0.96
C TRP A 97 9.29 -5.00 -1.76
N TRP A 98 9.46 -5.44 -2.98
CA TRP A 98 10.31 -4.80 -3.99
C TRP A 98 9.62 -4.79 -5.35
N SER A 99 10.11 -3.96 -6.24
CA SER A 99 9.79 -3.97 -7.65
C SER A 99 11.00 -3.53 -8.45
N TYR A 100 10.95 -3.67 -9.75
CA TYR A 100 12.02 -3.27 -10.64
C TYR A 100 11.65 -1.96 -11.35
N ILE A 101 12.61 -1.05 -11.40
CA ILE A 101 12.57 0.13 -12.26
C ILE A 101 13.70 -0.08 -13.26
N GLU A 102 13.32 -0.30 -14.54
CA GLU A 102 14.26 -0.84 -15.52
C GLU A 102 14.81 -2.18 -15.00
N ASP A 103 16.10 -2.36 -14.87
CA ASP A 103 16.72 -3.60 -14.39
C ASP A 103 17.16 -3.52 -12.91
N GLU A 104 16.88 -2.40 -12.23
CA GLU A 104 17.26 -2.19 -10.83
C GLU A 104 16.14 -2.54 -9.87
N ARG A 105 16.46 -3.32 -8.83
CA ARG A 105 15.55 -3.67 -7.74
C ARG A 105 15.45 -2.50 -6.77
N HIS A 106 14.22 -2.10 -6.44
CA HIS A 106 13.91 -1.02 -5.51
C HIS A 106 12.95 -1.47 -4.43
N ALA A 107 13.11 -0.90 -3.23
CA ALA A 107 12.23 -1.11 -2.10
C ALA A 107 10.83 -0.52 -2.37
N TRP A 108 9.77 -1.30 -2.10
CA TRP A 108 8.40 -0.96 -2.47
C TRP A 108 7.41 -1.24 -1.35
N LEU A 109 6.67 -0.22 -0.96
CA LEU A 109 5.50 -0.37 -0.10
C LEU A 109 4.35 -0.88 -0.97
N HIS A 110 3.82 -2.07 -0.66
CA HIS A 110 2.93 -2.79 -1.55
C HIS A 110 1.66 -3.26 -0.83
N TRP A 111 0.52 -3.22 -1.52
CA TRP A 111 -0.77 -3.73 -1.07
C TRP A 111 -1.16 -3.34 0.37
N VAL A 112 -1.42 -2.05 0.59
CA VAL A 112 -1.83 -1.52 1.90
C VAL A 112 -3.35 -1.37 1.93
N SER A 113 -4.02 -2.24 2.65
CA SER A 113 -5.48 -2.26 2.71
C SER A 113 -6.01 -2.47 4.13
N VAL A 114 -7.15 -1.85 4.43
CA VAL A 114 -7.90 -2.00 5.69
C VAL A 114 -9.35 -2.29 5.33
N ASP A 115 -9.89 -3.40 5.85
CA ASP A 115 -11.31 -3.76 5.67
C ASP A 115 -12.20 -2.55 6.00
N PRO A 116 -13.19 -2.23 5.14
CA PRO A 116 -14.07 -1.08 5.31
C PRO A 116 -14.74 -0.96 6.67
N LYS A 117 -15.03 -2.10 7.33
CA LYS A 117 -15.64 -2.14 8.67
C LYS A 117 -14.74 -1.57 9.76
N TYR A 118 -13.43 -1.58 9.55
CA TYR A 118 -12.41 -1.14 10.52
C TYR A 118 -11.71 0.16 10.11
N GLN A 119 -12.18 0.81 9.04
CA GLN A 119 -11.65 2.12 8.63
C GLN A 119 -12.06 3.22 9.63
N GLY A 120 -11.25 4.27 9.72
CA GLY A 120 -11.48 5.38 10.65
C GLY A 120 -10.85 5.19 12.04
N LEU A 121 -10.35 4.00 12.37
CA LEU A 121 -9.73 3.66 13.66
C LEU A 121 -8.21 3.97 13.72
N GLY A 122 -7.63 4.57 12.69
CA GLY A 122 -6.18 4.84 12.64
C GLY A 122 -5.33 3.71 12.07
N LEU A 123 -5.91 2.52 11.78
CA LEU A 123 -5.18 1.33 11.32
C LEU A 123 -4.35 1.56 10.06
N GLY A 124 -4.84 2.36 9.10
CA GLY A 124 -4.07 2.68 7.90
C GLY A 124 -2.78 3.48 8.19
N LYS A 125 -2.78 4.31 9.23
CA LYS A 125 -1.56 5.01 9.70
C LYS A 125 -0.61 4.03 10.41
N ALA A 126 -1.14 3.17 11.27
CA ALA A 126 -0.36 2.15 11.96
C ALA A 126 0.30 1.18 10.96
N LEU A 127 -0.44 0.71 9.93
CA LEU A 127 0.11 -0.08 8.82
C LEU A 127 1.25 0.65 8.10
N THR A 128 1.01 1.92 7.72
CA THR A 128 2.01 2.69 6.96
C THR A 128 3.26 2.96 7.80
N SER A 129 3.09 3.23 9.11
CA SER A 129 4.21 3.33 10.05
C SER A 129 5.00 2.03 10.10
N HIS A 130 4.33 0.92 10.40
CA HIS A 130 4.98 -0.37 10.58
C HIS A 130 5.71 -0.86 9.32
N VAL A 131 5.06 -0.78 8.14
CA VAL A 131 5.71 -1.18 6.88
C VAL A 131 6.89 -0.28 6.52
N THR A 132 6.86 1.00 6.87
CA THR A 132 8.00 1.91 6.64
C THR A 132 9.19 1.52 7.51
N HIS A 133 8.97 1.20 8.79
CA HIS A 133 10.03 0.69 9.67
C HIS A 133 10.57 -0.67 9.20
N LEU A 134 9.69 -1.57 8.78
CA LEU A 134 10.08 -2.87 8.24
C LEU A 134 10.92 -2.74 6.96
N LEU A 135 10.57 -1.80 6.06
CA LEU A 135 11.38 -1.49 4.88
C LEU A 135 12.76 -0.96 5.28
N LEU A 136 12.85 -0.07 6.28
CA LEU A 136 14.13 0.44 6.79
C LEU A 136 14.99 -0.69 7.41
N GLU A 137 14.37 -1.61 8.13
CA GLU A 137 15.05 -2.76 8.72
C GLU A 137 15.60 -3.71 7.66
N ILE A 138 14.81 -4.03 6.64
CA ILE A 138 15.15 -5.05 5.63
C ILE A 138 16.04 -4.48 4.51
N GLU A 139 15.73 -3.27 4.02
CA GLU A 139 16.36 -2.67 2.84
C GLU A 139 17.39 -1.58 3.18
N GLY A 140 17.43 -1.15 4.44
CA GLY A 140 18.21 0.03 4.87
C GLY A 140 17.54 1.35 4.49
N ASP A 141 18.25 2.46 4.74
CA ASP A 141 17.75 3.80 4.43
C ASP A 141 18.02 4.15 2.95
N VAL A 142 17.16 3.63 2.10
CA VAL A 142 17.15 3.86 0.65
C VAL A 142 15.85 4.54 0.21
N ASP A 143 15.74 4.89 -1.06
CA ASP A 143 14.50 5.40 -1.64
C ASP A 143 13.40 4.31 -1.63
N PHE A 144 12.24 4.61 -1.06
CA PHE A 144 11.07 3.71 -1.06
C PHE A 144 10.01 4.24 -2.02
N TYR A 145 9.43 3.33 -2.79
CA TYR A 145 8.40 3.65 -3.76
C TYR A 145 7.06 3.02 -3.38
N LEU A 146 5.99 3.54 -3.93
CA LEU A 146 4.68 2.90 -3.95
C LEU A 146 3.90 3.25 -5.22
N SER A 147 2.97 2.38 -5.57
CA SER A 147 1.99 2.61 -6.63
C SER A 147 0.61 2.81 -6.02
N THR A 148 -0.12 3.79 -6.52
CA THR A 148 -1.49 4.08 -6.07
C THR A 148 -2.31 4.70 -7.20
N GLN A 149 -3.53 5.10 -6.92
CA GLN A 149 -4.42 5.75 -7.86
C GLN A 149 -5.30 6.80 -7.15
N THR A 150 -5.88 7.69 -7.92
CA THR A 150 -6.71 8.77 -7.40
C THR A 150 -7.95 8.31 -6.63
N TRP A 151 -8.44 7.09 -6.84
CA TRP A 151 -9.52 6.49 -6.04
C TRP A 151 -9.12 6.25 -4.58
N SER A 152 -7.81 6.10 -4.33
CA SER A 152 -7.22 5.92 -2.99
C SER A 152 -6.73 7.25 -2.39
N TYR A 153 -7.35 8.40 -2.72
CA TYR A 153 -6.87 9.72 -2.27
C TYR A 153 -6.75 9.85 -0.74
N LYS A 154 -7.55 9.09 0.03
CA LYS A 154 -7.45 9.04 1.49
C LYS A 154 -6.12 8.40 1.92
N ALA A 155 -5.74 7.29 1.29
CA ALA A 155 -4.47 6.62 1.53
C ALA A 155 -3.28 7.50 1.07
N ILE A 156 -3.39 8.19 -0.06
CA ILE A 156 -2.37 9.15 -0.52
C ILE A 156 -2.09 10.21 0.55
N ASN A 157 -3.11 10.71 1.25
CA ASN A 157 -2.93 11.66 2.34
C ASN A 157 -2.25 11.05 3.57
N ILE A 158 -2.45 9.75 3.84
CA ILE A 158 -1.71 9.03 4.87
C ILE A 158 -0.24 8.91 4.44
N TYR A 159 0.04 8.42 3.24
CA TYR A 159 1.40 8.25 2.74
C TYR A 159 2.22 9.54 2.78
N LYS A 160 1.61 10.70 2.48
CA LYS A 160 2.25 12.01 2.61
C LYS A 160 2.72 12.29 4.04
N GLN A 161 1.98 11.87 5.08
CA GLN A 161 2.35 12.03 6.49
C GLN A 161 3.59 11.18 6.87
N PHE A 162 3.86 10.11 6.11
CA PHE A 162 5.02 9.23 6.30
C PHE A 162 6.15 9.51 5.31
N GLY A 163 6.16 10.71 4.71
CA GLY A 163 7.25 11.20 3.86
C GLY A 163 7.16 10.82 2.39
N PHE A 164 6.16 10.06 1.97
CA PHE A 164 5.96 9.77 0.55
C PHE A 164 5.41 10.99 -0.19
N GLN A 165 6.02 11.37 -1.30
CA GLN A 165 5.58 12.46 -2.15
C GLN A 165 5.26 11.95 -3.56
N PRO A 166 4.24 12.50 -4.23
CA PRO A 166 4.02 12.23 -5.64
C PRO A 166 5.28 12.49 -6.46
N THR A 167 5.63 11.56 -7.34
CA THR A 167 6.81 11.70 -8.21
C THR A 167 6.42 11.64 -9.67
N ASP A 168 7.11 12.42 -10.52
CA ASP A 168 6.97 12.42 -11.98
C ASP A 168 8.14 11.71 -12.68
N ASP A 169 8.90 10.89 -11.95
CA ASP A 169 9.98 10.09 -12.50
C ASP A 169 9.49 9.28 -13.70
N LYS A 170 10.03 9.61 -14.87
CA LYS A 170 9.55 9.08 -16.16
C LYS A 170 9.75 7.56 -16.28
N ARG A 171 10.73 7.00 -15.56
CA ARG A 171 11.00 5.56 -15.53
C ARG A 171 9.80 4.78 -14.93
N LEU A 172 9.05 5.41 -14.04
CA LEU A 172 7.87 4.84 -13.38
C LEU A 172 6.59 4.94 -14.21
N TYR A 173 6.61 5.69 -15.32
CA TYR A 173 5.44 5.95 -16.17
C TYR A 173 5.71 5.59 -17.64
N PRO A 174 5.99 4.32 -17.97
CA PRO A 174 6.27 3.94 -19.35
C PRO A 174 5.05 4.07 -20.27
N GLY A 175 5.29 4.32 -21.56
CA GLY A 175 4.28 4.26 -22.61
C GLY A 175 3.06 5.18 -22.41
N LYS A 176 1.86 4.64 -22.51
CA LYS A 176 0.58 5.39 -22.44
C LYS A 176 0.30 6.04 -21.10
N ILE A 177 0.95 5.58 -20.02
CA ILE A 177 0.71 6.10 -18.66
C ILE A 177 1.49 7.39 -18.35
N LYS A 178 2.34 7.87 -19.24
CA LYS A 178 3.09 9.13 -19.10
C LYS A 178 2.26 10.34 -18.65
N ARG A 179 0.98 10.37 -19.03
CA ARG A 179 0.07 11.48 -18.71
C ARG A 179 -0.62 11.33 -17.36
N HIS A 180 -0.49 10.18 -16.70
CA HIS A 180 -1.23 9.89 -15.47
C HIS A 180 -0.82 10.80 -14.32
N TYR A 181 0.47 11.09 -14.14
CA TYR A 181 0.93 12.00 -13.10
C TYR A 181 0.22 13.35 -13.14
N LYS A 182 0.28 14.07 -14.29
CA LYS A 182 -0.37 15.37 -14.42
C LYS A 182 -1.88 15.31 -14.20
N LYS A 183 -2.52 14.22 -14.66
CA LYS A 183 -3.95 13.98 -14.44
C LYS A 183 -4.26 13.76 -12.96
N ALA A 184 -3.46 12.92 -12.28
CA ALA A 184 -3.61 12.63 -10.86
C ALA A 184 -3.48 13.91 -10.01
N MET A 185 -2.44 14.70 -10.25
CA MET A 185 -2.22 15.96 -9.51
C MET A 185 -3.39 16.92 -9.68
N LYS A 186 -3.91 17.10 -10.89
CA LYS A 186 -5.11 17.92 -11.14
C LYS A 186 -6.35 17.46 -10.35
N ILE A 187 -6.53 16.14 -10.24
CA ILE A 187 -7.67 15.55 -9.51
C ILE A 187 -7.49 15.79 -8.01
N LEU A 188 -6.30 15.50 -7.47
CA LEU A 188 -5.99 15.66 -6.06
C LEU A 188 -6.12 17.11 -5.60
N ASP A 189 -5.63 18.08 -6.38
CA ASP A 189 -5.78 19.51 -6.10
C ASP A 189 -7.25 19.93 -6.01
N LYS A 190 -8.11 19.37 -6.88
CA LYS A 190 -9.55 19.66 -6.82
C LYS A 190 -10.20 19.08 -5.57
N LEU A 191 -9.79 17.87 -5.14
CA LEU A 191 -10.30 17.24 -3.94
C LEU A 191 -9.87 18.00 -2.67
N GLU A 192 -8.62 18.46 -2.60
CA GLU A 192 -8.12 19.27 -1.50
C GLU A 192 -8.90 20.60 -1.36
N LYS A 193 -9.12 21.32 -2.46
CA LYS A 193 -9.92 22.55 -2.47
C LYS A 193 -11.37 22.36 -2.05
N LYS A 194 -11.97 21.18 -2.30
CA LYS A 194 -13.34 20.86 -1.86
C LYS A 194 -13.42 20.58 -0.35
N ARG A 195 -12.33 20.11 0.28
CA ARG A 195 -12.27 19.82 1.72
C ARG A 195 -12.06 21.06 2.57
N GLN A 196 -11.54 22.15 1.98
CA GLN A 196 -11.28 23.43 2.66
C GLN A 196 -12.49 24.38 2.64
N LYS A 197 -13.54 24.03 1.90
CA LYS A 197 -14.84 24.74 1.85
C LYS A 197 -15.88 24.04 2.73
#